data_0529c2ed3159def6b16751677930fa37
#
_entry.id   0529c2ed3159def6b16751677930fa37
#
_cell.length_a   1.000
_cell.length_b   1.000
_cell.length_c   1.000
_cell.angle_alpha   90.00
_cell.angle_beta   90.00
_cell.angle_gamma   90.00
#
_symmetry.space_group_name_H-M   'P 1'
#
loop_
_entity.id
_entity.type
_entity.pdbx_description
1 polymer ?
#
loop_
_entity_poly.entity_id
_entity_poly.type
_entity_poly.pdbx_seq_one_letter_code
_entity_poly.pdbx_strand_id
1 'polypeptide(L)'
;MNASAVVENIEFIEMRPSDAAAWLAQGRLDAAFISTDTALENEIEDWPSVDLGFSRSDLIFAVKESSPYQSLLDLNGQTIATHLPKWTTRWLANEGIDASVVRMGGSLEGVCAVGLADAIVDLRETGGSLQRNRLRVLAEVESCQATFSWADADCPIIGALNLRINAAIQARQTQYVMLHVPKDKLDDLSNVFPGLAAPTILPLAGRDDLVAAHIVVKKAALWSKLGVLQAIGATGIVALNTDAIV
;
A
#
# COMPACT_ATOMS: atom_id res chain seq x y z
N MET A 1 6.22 9.14 25.20
CA MET A 1 6.15 7.85 24.48
C MET A 1 7.56 7.32 24.39
N ASN A 2 7.78 6.02 24.66
CA ASN A 2 9.09 5.43 24.39
C ASN A 2 9.23 5.32 22.86
N ALA A 3 10.25 5.97 22.32
CA ALA A 3 10.53 5.95 20.87
C ALA A 3 11.09 4.58 20.40
N SER A 4 11.28 3.64 21.32
CA SER A 4 11.75 2.28 21.03
C SER A 4 11.08 1.24 21.93
N ALA A 5 10.96 0.02 21.43
CA ALA A 5 10.50 -1.16 22.17
C ALA A 5 11.31 -2.38 21.72
N VAL A 6 11.59 -3.32 22.65
CA VAL A 6 12.27 -4.58 22.36
C VAL A 6 11.28 -5.72 22.51
N VAL A 7 11.09 -6.53 21.47
CA VAL A 7 10.22 -7.70 21.45
C VAL A 7 10.94 -8.85 20.73
N GLU A 8 11.08 -10.00 21.37
CA GLU A 8 11.66 -11.20 20.73
C GLU A 8 13.03 -10.96 20.05
N ASN A 9 13.93 -10.20 20.69
CA ASN A 9 15.23 -9.78 20.14
C ASN A 9 15.14 -8.80 18.96
N ILE A 10 13.99 -8.13 18.76
CA ILE A 10 13.80 -7.05 17.78
C ILE A 10 13.67 -5.74 18.56
N GLU A 11 14.50 -4.78 18.24
CA GLU A 11 14.36 -3.42 18.73
C GLU A 11 13.60 -2.58 17.70
N PHE A 12 12.46 -1.98 18.11
CA PHE A 12 11.66 -1.10 17.28
C PHE A 12 11.98 0.36 17.63
N ILE A 13 12.30 1.15 16.63
CA ILE A 13 12.57 2.58 16.77
C ILE A 13 11.55 3.34 15.92
N GLU A 14 10.82 4.29 16.53
CA GLU A 14 9.89 5.15 15.82
C GLU A 14 10.62 6.34 15.18
N MET A 15 10.50 6.48 13.86
CA MET A 15 11.06 7.59 13.09
C MET A 15 10.24 7.86 11.83
N ARG A 16 10.55 8.95 11.13
CA ARG A 16 9.91 9.24 9.84
C ARG A 16 10.36 8.25 8.77
N PRO A 17 9.49 7.86 7.81
CA PRO A 17 9.86 6.94 6.74
C PRO A 17 11.09 7.36 5.95
N SER A 18 11.26 8.66 5.67
CA SER A 18 12.45 9.20 4.99
C SER A 18 13.75 8.98 5.78
N ASP A 19 13.68 9.14 7.11
CA ASP A 19 14.85 8.94 7.96
C ASP A 19 15.15 7.43 8.09
N ALA A 20 14.10 6.61 8.22
CA ALA A 20 14.23 5.15 8.27
C ALA A 20 14.86 4.60 6.98
N ALA A 21 14.43 5.06 5.81
CA ALA A 21 15.00 4.66 4.53
C ALA A 21 16.49 5.04 4.43
N ALA A 22 16.85 6.26 4.87
CA ALA A 22 18.24 6.72 4.86
C ALA A 22 19.15 5.89 5.80
N TRP A 23 18.64 5.51 7.00
CA TRP A 23 19.41 4.68 7.93
C TRP A 23 19.48 3.21 7.47
N LEU A 24 18.41 2.71 6.85
CA LEU A 24 18.39 1.37 6.24
C LEU A 24 19.43 1.29 5.11
N ALA A 25 19.44 2.26 4.19
CA ALA A 25 20.41 2.32 3.08
C ALA A 25 21.87 2.40 3.56
N GLN A 26 22.12 2.94 4.75
CA GLN A 26 23.46 3.00 5.37
C GLN A 26 23.81 1.74 6.18
N GLY A 27 22.95 0.73 6.22
CA GLY A 27 23.16 -0.49 7.02
C GLY A 27 23.11 -0.26 8.53
N ARG A 28 22.39 0.77 8.99
CA ARG A 28 22.20 1.09 10.41
C ARG A 28 20.91 0.50 10.98
N LEU A 29 20.01 0.08 10.10
CA LEU A 29 18.81 -0.69 10.39
C LEU A 29 18.85 -1.96 9.56
N ASP A 30 18.37 -3.06 10.10
CA ASP A 30 18.25 -4.33 9.38
C ASP A 30 17.02 -4.35 8.50
N ALA A 31 15.94 -3.69 8.93
CA ALA A 31 14.68 -3.56 8.21
C ALA A 31 13.95 -2.27 8.62
N ALA A 32 13.03 -1.80 7.77
CA ALA A 32 12.24 -0.60 8.05
C ALA A 32 10.87 -0.62 7.36
N PHE A 33 9.89 0.01 8.01
CA PHE A 33 8.65 0.42 7.39
C PHE A 33 8.88 1.78 6.72
N ILE A 34 8.85 1.80 5.40
CA ILE A 34 9.13 2.96 4.56
C ILE A 34 8.03 3.12 3.50
N SER A 35 8.27 3.94 2.50
CA SER A 35 7.40 4.07 1.33
C SER A 35 8.22 3.98 0.05
N THR A 36 7.56 3.60 -1.05
CA THR A 36 8.21 3.42 -2.36
C THR A 36 9.05 4.63 -2.76
N ASP A 37 8.52 5.85 -2.58
CA ASP A 37 9.22 7.10 -2.88
C ASP A 37 10.51 7.29 -2.06
N THR A 38 10.47 6.92 -0.78
CA THR A 38 11.69 7.00 0.07
C THR A 38 12.70 5.91 -0.27
N ALA A 39 12.26 4.75 -0.75
CA ALA A 39 13.14 3.72 -1.29
C ALA A 39 13.84 4.21 -2.56
N LEU A 40 13.09 4.80 -3.50
CA LEU A 40 13.60 5.41 -4.73
C LEU A 40 14.63 6.51 -4.45
N GLU A 41 14.38 7.38 -3.48
CA GLU A 41 15.31 8.47 -3.11
C GLU A 41 16.63 7.95 -2.54
N ASN A 42 16.59 6.78 -1.87
CA ASN A 42 17.77 6.18 -1.22
C ASN A 42 18.40 5.03 -2.02
N GLU A 43 17.92 4.76 -3.26
CA GLU A 43 18.47 3.73 -4.16
C GLU A 43 18.42 2.32 -3.56
N ILE A 44 17.31 2.02 -2.88
CA ILE A 44 17.02 0.72 -2.27
C ILE A 44 15.70 0.13 -2.78
N GLU A 45 15.21 0.59 -3.92
CA GLU A 45 13.98 0.13 -4.55
C GLU A 45 14.02 -1.35 -4.96
N ASP A 46 15.20 -1.86 -5.28
CA ASP A 46 15.43 -3.26 -5.66
C ASP A 46 15.67 -4.20 -4.46
N TRP A 47 15.67 -3.65 -3.24
CA TRP A 47 15.86 -4.47 -2.05
C TRP A 47 14.62 -5.31 -1.74
N PRO A 48 14.78 -6.45 -1.04
CA PRO A 48 13.66 -7.26 -0.61
C PRO A 48 12.63 -6.43 0.15
N SER A 49 11.36 -6.52 -0.25
CA SER A 49 10.28 -5.76 0.36
C SER A 49 8.93 -6.45 0.26
N VAL A 50 7.99 -5.99 1.07
CA VAL A 50 6.58 -6.39 1.05
C VAL A 50 5.70 -5.16 1.03
N ASP A 51 4.79 -5.12 0.08
CA ASP A 51 3.75 -4.10 -0.02
C ASP A 51 2.73 -4.23 1.11
N LEU A 52 2.51 -3.15 1.85
CA LEU A 52 1.59 -3.16 2.98
C LEU A 52 0.14 -2.86 2.58
N GLY A 53 -0.08 -2.41 1.33
CA GLY A 53 -1.40 -2.19 0.74
C GLY A 53 -2.15 -0.95 1.25
N PHE A 54 -1.44 0.01 1.84
CA PHE A 54 -1.99 1.29 2.29
C PHE A 54 -1.07 2.46 1.97
N SER A 55 -1.51 3.70 2.23
CA SER A 55 -0.81 4.95 1.87
C SER A 55 -0.46 5.02 0.39
N ARG A 56 -1.42 4.61 -0.46
CA ARG A 56 -1.24 4.63 -1.91
C ARG A 56 -1.28 6.05 -2.42
N SER A 57 -0.33 6.39 -3.27
CA SER A 57 -0.21 7.69 -3.92
C SER A 57 0.50 7.53 -5.26
N ASP A 58 0.35 8.51 -6.13
CA ASP A 58 1.10 8.57 -7.39
C ASP A 58 2.19 9.61 -7.25
N LEU A 59 3.40 9.28 -7.64
CA LEU A 59 4.48 10.24 -7.80
C LEU A 59 4.29 10.94 -9.14
N ILE A 60 4.17 12.25 -9.10
CA ILE A 60 3.78 13.06 -10.24
C ILE A 60 4.72 14.24 -10.48
N PHE A 61 4.82 14.65 -11.73
CA PHE A 61 5.23 16.01 -12.07
C PHE A 61 3.97 16.89 -12.19
N ALA A 62 3.98 18.03 -11.53
CA ALA A 62 2.87 18.99 -11.62
C ALA A 62 3.40 20.40 -11.89
N VAL A 63 2.61 21.18 -12.61
CA VAL A 63 2.92 22.54 -13.05
C VAL A 63 1.70 23.43 -12.81
N LYS A 64 1.86 24.76 -12.88
CA LYS A 64 0.71 25.67 -12.87
C LYS A 64 -0.26 25.36 -14.01
N GLU A 65 -1.56 25.46 -13.76
CA GLU A 65 -2.57 25.35 -14.81
C GLU A 65 -2.34 26.33 -15.97
N SER A 66 -1.87 27.54 -15.66
CA SER A 66 -1.57 28.60 -16.62
C SER A 66 -0.20 28.48 -17.31
N SER A 67 0.63 27.49 -16.94
CA SER A 67 1.94 27.32 -17.54
C SER A 67 1.86 26.84 -18.99
N PRO A 68 2.84 27.17 -19.83
CA PRO A 68 2.88 26.73 -21.23
C PRO A 68 3.32 25.26 -21.38
N TYR A 69 3.83 24.62 -20.35
CA TYR A 69 4.43 23.28 -20.41
C TYR A 69 3.35 22.22 -20.69
N GLN A 70 3.51 21.44 -21.75
CA GLN A 70 2.55 20.40 -22.16
C GLN A 70 3.14 18.99 -22.02
N SER A 71 4.46 18.87 -21.94
CA SER A 71 5.20 17.63 -21.80
C SER A 71 6.36 17.78 -20.82
N LEU A 72 6.93 16.65 -20.39
CA LEU A 72 8.11 16.66 -19.53
C LEU A 72 9.33 17.28 -20.21
N LEU A 73 9.45 17.18 -21.54
CA LEU A 73 10.53 17.80 -22.31
C LEU A 73 10.53 19.33 -22.24
N ASP A 74 9.36 19.93 -21.99
CA ASP A 74 9.24 21.38 -21.83
C ASP A 74 9.89 21.88 -20.50
N LEU A 75 10.19 20.95 -19.59
CA LEU A 75 10.89 21.24 -18.34
C LEU A 75 12.42 21.38 -18.52
N ASN A 76 12.93 21.21 -19.73
CA ASN A 76 14.35 21.39 -20.00
C ASN A 76 14.78 22.83 -19.69
N GLY A 77 15.84 23.01 -18.89
CA GLY A 77 16.32 24.30 -18.40
C GLY A 77 15.46 24.93 -17.28
N GLN A 78 14.41 24.26 -16.80
CA GLN A 78 13.50 24.77 -15.78
C GLN A 78 13.92 24.39 -14.37
N THR A 79 13.26 24.96 -13.36
CA THR A 79 13.49 24.66 -11.94
C THR A 79 12.39 23.78 -11.38
N ILE A 80 12.76 22.63 -10.81
CA ILE A 80 11.85 21.64 -10.24
C ILE A 80 12.08 21.53 -8.74
N ALA A 81 11.05 21.78 -7.93
CA ALA A 81 11.11 21.60 -6.49
C ALA A 81 10.58 20.21 -6.09
N THR A 82 11.28 19.53 -5.17
CA THR A 82 10.91 18.19 -4.73
C THR A 82 11.47 17.83 -3.36
N HIS A 83 10.87 16.88 -2.69
CA HIS A 83 11.44 16.22 -1.51
C HIS A 83 12.33 15.00 -1.87
N LEU A 84 12.35 14.60 -3.16
CA LEU A 84 13.12 13.48 -3.72
C LEU A 84 14.22 13.97 -4.71
N PRO A 85 15.19 14.77 -4.29
CA PRO A 85 16.12 15.40 -5.24
C PRO A 85 17.04 14.42 -5.97
N LYS A 86 17.52 13.36 -5.30
CA LYS A 86 18.41 12.38 -5.93
C LYS A 86 17.66 11.56 -6.99
N TRP A 87 16.50 11.04 -6.63
CA TRP A 87 15.66 10.30 -7.57
C TRP A 87 15.24 11.17 -8.75
N THR A 88 14.74 12.38 -8.49
CA THR A 88 14.30 13.31 -9.54
C THR A 88 15.44 13.63 -10.50
N THR A 89 16.65 13.92 -10.00
CA THR A 89 17.81 14.20 -10.86
C THR A 89 18.18 13.00 -11.72
N ARG A 90 18.23 11.79 -11.14
CA ARG A 90 18.54 10.54 -11.83
C ARG A 90 17.47 10.22 -12.89
N TRP A 91 16.21 10.38 -12.53
CA TRP A 91 15.08 10.12 -13.42
C TRP A 91 15.08 11.06 -14.63
N LEU A 92 15.24 12.37 -14.42
CA LEU A 92 15.33 13.38 -15.48
C LEU A 92 16.51 13.12 -16.42
N ALA A 93 17.66 12.75 -15.88
CA ALA A 93 18.84 12.41 -16.69
C ALA A 93 18.57 11.21 -17.61
N ASN A 94 17.86 10.18 -17.13
CA ASN A 94 17.47 9.02 -17.94
C ASN A 94 16.51 9.39 -19.07
N GLU A 95 15.64 10.39 -18.84
CA GLU A 95 14.71 10.92 -19.87
C GLU A 95 15.37 11.96 -20.79
N GLY A 96 16.65 12.28 -20.57
CA GLY A 96 17.39 13.27 -21.37
C GLY A 96 16.96 14.71 -21.10
N ILE A 97 16.42 15.00 -19.91
CA ILE A 97 15.94 16.33 -19.49
C ILE A 97 16.98 16.95 -18.56
N ASP A 98 17.51 18.11 -18.94
CA ASP A 98 18.41 18.91 -18.10
C ASP A 98 17.60 20.00 -17.37
N ALA A 99 17.33 19.80 -16.07
CA ALA A 99 16.58 20.73 -15.25
C ALA A 99 17.27 20.94 -13.89
N SER A 100 17.05 22.10 -13.29
CA SER A 100 17.57 22.42 -11.96
C SER A 100 16.68 21.84 -10.88
N VAL A 101 17.18 20.91 -10.07
CA VAL A 101 16.42 20.27 -9.00
C VAL A 101 16.73 20.92 -7.67
N VAL A 102 15.68 21.40 -6.97
CA VAL A 102 15.78 22.07 -5.68
C VAL A 102 15.09 21.24 -4.60
N ARG A 103 15.83 20.87 -3.56
CA ARG A 103 15.30 20.14 -2.41
C ARG A 103 14.41 21.03 -1.55
N MET A 104 13.20 20.54 -1.26
CA MET A 104 12.24 21.18 -0.36
C MET A 104 11.68 20.16 0.63
N GLY A 105 11.47 20.57 1.89
CA GLY A 105 10.94 19.72 2.95
C GLY A 105 9.40 19.74 3.06
N GLY A 106 8.70 20.48 2.21
CA GLY A 106 7.23 20.62 2.21
C GLY A 106 6.77 21.88 1.48
N SER A 107 5.44 22.08 1.42
CA SER A 107 4.80 23.24 0.74
C SER A 107 5.16 23.36 -0.74
N LEU A 108 5.40 22.25 -1.41
CA LEU A 108 5.83 22.19 -2.82
C LEU A 108 4.83 22.88 -3.74
N GLU A 109 3.53 22.60 -3.54
CA GLU A 109 2.46 23.21 -4.36
C GLU A 109 2.43 24.73 -4.21
N GLY A 110 2.65 25.24 -2.98
CA GLY A 110 2.73 26.68 -2.73
C GLY A 110 3.91 27.33 -3.44
N VAL A 111 5.09 26.69 -3.42
CA VAL A 111 6.31 27.17 -4.08
C VAL A 111 6.10 27.26 -5.60
N CYS A 112 5.49 26.25 -6.20
CA CYS A 112 5.13 26.28 -7.63
C CYS A 112 4.05 27.32 -7.91
N ALA A 113 3.00 27.43 -7.09
CA ALA A 113 1.91 28.38 -7.29
C ALA A 113 2.39 29.84 -7.32
N VAL A 114 3.34 30.23 -6.50
CA VAL A 114 3.92 31.60 -6.49
C VAL A 114 5.02 31.79 -7.54
N GLY A 115 5.48 30.73 -8.22
CA GLY A 115 6.45 30.79 -9.31
C GLY A 115 7.91 30.85 -8.87
N LEU A 116 8.24 30.29 -7.69
CA LEU A 116 9.61 30.06 -7.26
C LEU A 116 10.20 28.80 -7.91
N ALA A 117 9.34 27.87 -8.32
CA ALA A 117 9.68 26.73 -9.16
C ALA A 117 8.69 26.64 -10.33
N ASP A 118 9.15 26.12 -11.46
CA ASP A 118 8.37 25.94 -12.68
C ASP A 118 7.51 24.68 -12.59
N ALA A 119 8.01 23.66 -11.93
CA ALA A 119 7.32 22.39 -11.67
C ALA A 119 7.65 21.87 -10.28
N ILE A 120 6.87 20.89 -9.83
CA ILE A 120 7.15 20.09 -8.64
C ILE A 120 7.14 18.60 -8.99
N VAL A 121 7.90 17.81 -8.21
CA VAL A 121 7.73 16.37 -8.10
C VAL A 121 7.24 16.08 -6.69
N ASP A 122 6.04 15.52 -6.58
CA ASP A 122 5.38 15.29 -5.30
C ASP A 122 4.43 14.08 -5.36
N LEU A 123 4.01 13.61 -4.19
CA LEU A 123 3.04 12.53 -4.05
C LEU A 123 1.60 13.08 -4.14
N ARG A 124 0.78 12.44 -4.95
CA ARG A 124 -0.64 12.73 -5.08
C ARG A 124 -1.48 11.56 -4.56
N GLU A 125 -2.24 11.79 -3.50
CA GLU A 125 -3.25 10.82 -3.03
C GLU A 125 -4.61 11.09 -3.71
N THR A 126 -5.18 12.28 -3.52
CA THR A 126 -6.53 12.65 -4.01
C THR A 126 -6.53 13.83 -4.97
N GLY A 127 -5.41 14.54 -5.11
CA GLY A 127 -5.29 15.73 -5.97
C GLY A 127 -5.92 17.02 -5.41
N GLY A 128 -6.55 16.99 -4.24
CA GLY A 128 -7.21 18.17 -3.66
C GLY A 128 -6.24 19.32 -3.34
N SER A 129 -4.99 19.03 -3.02
CA SER A 129 -3.96 20.04 -2.78
C SER A 129 -3.54 20.74 -4.08
N LEU A 130 -3.36 19.99 -5.16
CA LEU A 130 -3.06 20.55 -6.48
C LEU A 130 -4.15 21.52 -6.93
N GLN A 131 -5.42 21.12 -6.83
CA GLN A 131 -6.56 21.96 -7.24
C GLN A 131 -6.61 23.27 -6.45
N ARG A 132 -6.44 23.23 -5.13
CA ARG A 132 -6.41 24.45 -4.30
C ARG A 132 -5.30 25.42 -4.70
N ASN A 133 -4.18 24.89 -5.18
CA ASN A 133 -3.02 25.68 -5.61
C ASN A 133 -3.00 25.96 -7.13
N ARG A 134 -4.07 25.61 -7.86
CA ARG A 134 -4.19 25.77 -9.32
C ARG A 134 -3.03 25.13 -10.08
N LEU A 135 -2.70 23.91 -9.67
CA LEU A 135 -1.72 23.07 -10.35
C LEU A 135 -2.44 21.96 -11.11
N ARG A 136 -1.84 21.55 -12.22
CA ARG A 136 -2.25 20.36 -12.98
C ARG A 136 -1.11 19.35 -13.03
N VAL A 137 -1.48 18.08 -13.10
CA VAL A 137 -0.54 17.00 -13.36
C VAL A 137 -0.03 17.12 -14.80
N LEU A 138 1.29 17.08 -14.95
CA LEU A 138 1.95 17.01 -16.24
C LEU A 138 2.23 15.55 -16.63
N ALA A 139 2.68 14.75 -15.68
CA ALA A 139 2.91 13.31 -15.84
C ALA A 139 2.78 12.58 -14.51
N GLU A 140 2.33 11.32 -14.58
CA GLU A 140 2.41 10.33 -13.50
C GLU A 140 3.56 9.40 -13.83
N VAL A 141 4.49 9.20 -12.89
CA VAL A 141 5.76 8.52 -13.18
C VAL A 141 5.98 7.26 -12.35
N GLU A 142 5.39 7.18 -11.16
CA GLU A 142 5.53 6.01 -10.31
C GLU A 142 4.32 5.85 -9.38
N SER A 143 3.98 4.61 -9.04
CA SER A 143 2.95 4.29 -8.04
C SER A 143 3.59 3.97 -6.71
N CYS A 144 3.27 4.73 -5.68
CA CYS A 144 3.87 4.63 -4.37
C CYS A 144 2.91 4.08 -3.33
N GLN A 145 3.45 3.35 -2.36
CA GLN A 145 2.72 2.85 -1.20
C GLN A 145 3.65 2.58 -0.02
N ALA A 146 3.08 2.30 1.14
CA ALA A 146 3.86 1.84 2.28
C ALA A 146 4.41 0.42 2.02
N THR A 147 5.68 0.21 2.37
CA THR A 147 6.39 -1.06 2.25
C THR A 147 7.11 -1.42 3.55
N PHE A 148 7.34 -2.70 3.77
CA PHE A 148 8.33 -3.19 4.72
C PHE A 148 9.52 -3.69 3.91
N SER A 149 10.69 -3.09 4.08
CA SER A 149 11.91 -3.36 3.31
C SER A 149 13.07 -3.74 4.22
N TRP A 150 13.99 -4.58 3.75
CA TRP A 150 15.13 -5.07 4.53
C TRP A 150 16.36 -5.32 3.66
N ALA A 151 17.55 -5.35 4.29
CA ALA A 151 18.82 -5.49 3.60
C ALA A 151 19.21 -6.98 3.36
N ASP A 152 19.08 -7.82 4.39
CA ASP A 152 19.51 -9.22 4.33
C ASP A 152 18.32 -10.16 4.11
N ALA A 153 18.22 -10.71 2.89
CA ALA A 153 17.16 -11.64 2.50
C ALA A 153 17.17 -12.96 3.30
N ASP A 154 18.31 -13.36 3.81
CA ASP A 154 18.51 -14.66 4.48
C ASP A 154 18.38 -14.57 6.01
N CYS A 155 18.12 -13.40 6.58
CA CYS A 155 17.98 -13.22 8.03
C CYS A 155 16.73 -13.93 8.58
N PRO A 156 16.86 -14.97 9.45
CA PRO A 156 15.72 -15.75 9.93
C PRO A 156 14.71 -14.91 10.74
N ILE A 157 15.20 -13.91 11.49
CA ILE A 157 14.35 -13.02 12.30
C ILE A 157 13.46 -12.17 11.38
N ILE A 158 14.03 -11.65 10.30
CA ILE A 158 13.28 -10.89 9.30
C ILE A 158 12.28 -11.80 8.57
N GLY A 159 12.67 -13.03 8.24
CA GLY A 159 11.77 -14.02 7.65
C GLY A 159 10.55 -14.31 8.54
N ALA A 160 10.75 -14.48 9.85
CA ALA A 160 9.67 -14.66 10.81
C ALA A 160 8.77 -13.41 10.95
N LEU A 161 9.37 -12.21 10.94
CA LEU A 161 8.62 -10.96 10.96
C LEU A 161 7.80 -10.77 9.69
N ASN A 162 8.38 -11.05 8.53
CA ASN A 162 7.71 -10.97 7.23
C ASN A 162 6.51 -11.92 7.14
N LEU A 163 6.63 -13.15 7.67
CA LEU A 163 5.50 -14.08 7.76
C LEU A 163 4.34 -13.46 8.56
N ARG A 164 4.62 -12.85 9.72
CA ARG A 164 3.61 -12.18 10.56
C ARG A 164 2.98 -10.97 9.87
N ILE A 165 3.78 -10.17 9.17
CA ILE A 165 3.30 -9.02 8.40
C ILE A 165 2.36 -9.48 7.28
N ASN A 166 2.74 -10.50 6.51
CA ASN A 166 1.90 -11.07 5.46
C ASN A 166 0.59 -11.64 6.01
N ALA A 167 0.65 -12.35 7.14
CA ALA A 167 -0.53 -12.87 7.82
C ALA A 167 -1.51 -11.74 8.22
N ALA A 168 -0.99 -10.63 8.74
CA ALA A 168 -1.79 -9.46 9.09
C ALA A 168 -2.38 -8.73 7.86
N ILE A 169 -1.61 -8.64 6.77
CA ILE A 169 -2.08 -8.05 5.50
C ILE A 169 -3.23 -8.88 4.93
N GLN A 170 -3.10 -10.20 4.89
CA GLN A 170 -4.17 -11.11 4.42
C GLN A 170 -5.41 -11.00 5.30
N ALA A 171 -5.24 -10.97 6.61
CA ALA A 171 -6.33 -10.84 7.57
C ALA A 171 -7.14 -9.53 7.37
N ARG A 172 -6.47 -8.42 7.04
CA ARG A 172 -7.17 -7.14 6.74
C ARG A 172 -8.12 -7.22 5.57
N GLN A 173 -7.83 -8.08 4.57
CA GLN A 173 -8.61 -8.22 3.34
C GLN A 173 -9.69 -9.28 3.43
N THR A 174 -9.69 -10.10 4.48
CA THR A 174 -10.55 -11.28 4.63
C THR A 174 -11.42 -11.20 5.87
N GLN A 175 -12.43 -12.06 5.90
CA GLN A 175 -13.29 -12.30 7.05
C GLN A 175 -13.53 -13.80 7.21
N TYR A 176 -13.64 -14.21 8.46
CA TYR A 176 -14.16 -15.54 8.81
C TYR A 176 -15.67 -15.46 8.87
N VAL A 177 -16.34 -16.29 8.06
CA VAL A 177 -17.79 -16.28 7.94
C VAL A 177 -18.34 -17.62 8.42
N MET A 178 -19.29 -17.55 9.34
CA MET A 178 -20.15 -18.66 9.74
C MET A 178 -21.52 -18.44 9.15
N LEU A 179 -22.14 -19.48 8.63
CA LEU A 179 -23.51 -19.45 8.11
C LEU A 179 -24.18 -20.82 8.21
N HIS A 180 -25.50 -20.84 8.15
CA HIS A 180 -26.25 -22.05 8.01
C HIS A 180 -26.69 -22.18 6.56
N VAL A 181 -26.58 -23.39 5.98
CA VAL A 181 -26.97 -23.67 4.60
C VAL A 181 -27.63 -25.04 4.49
N PRO A 182 -28.66 -25.24 3.61
CA PRO A 182 -29.21 -26.53 3.33
C PRO A 182 -28.13 -27.52 2.86
N LYS A 183 -28.21 -28.78 3.34
CA LYS A 183 -27.21 -29.82 3.01
C LYS A 183 -27.06 -30.05 1.52
N ASP A 184 -28.19 -30.00 0.79
CA ASP A 184 -28.25 -30.18 -0.66
C ASP A 184 -27.68 -28.98 -1.45
N LYS A 185 -27.31 -27.89 -0.76
CA LYS A 185 -26.75 -26.66 -1.33
C LYS A 185 -25.27 -26.44 -1.03
N LEU A 186 -24.56 -27.42 -0.51
CA LEU A 186 -23.14 -27.33 -0.18
C LEU A 186 -22.28 -27.14 -1.41
N ASP A 187 -22.60 -27.80 -2.52
CA ASP A 187 -21.88 -27.64 -3.78
C ASP A 187 -22.08 -26.21 -4.33
N ASP A 188 -23.29 -25.67 -4.23
CA ASP A 188 -23.58 -24.28 -4.61
C ASP A 188 -22.79 -23.30 -3.75
N LEU A 189 -22.68 -23.49 -2.44
CA LEU A 189 -21.87 -22.70 -1.54
C LEU A 189 -20.39 -22.75 -1.94
N SER A 190 -19.86 -23.94 -2.20
CA SER A 190 -18.45 -24.13 -2.59
C SER A 190 -18.12 -23.48 -3.92
N ASN A 191 -19.06 -23.44 -4.86
CA ASN A 191 -18.92 -22.73 -6.14
C ASN A 191 -18.94 -21.21 -5.96
N VAL A 192 -19.73 -20.69 -5.01
CA VAL A 192 -19.77 -19.24 -4.70
C VAL A 192 -18.51 -18.81 -3.97
N PHE A 193 -18.06 -19.59 -2.99
CA PHE A 193 -16.91 -19.33 -2.14
C PHE A 193 -16.05 -20.59 -1.98
N PRO A 194 -15.07 -20.80 -2.85
CA PRO A 194 -14.16 -21.95 -2.74
C PRO A 194 -13.31 -21.94 -1.45
N GLY A 195 -13.33 -20.83 -0.71
CA GLY A 195 -12.55 -20.68 0.53
C GLY A 195 -11.03 -20.67 0.31
N LEU A 196 -10.28 -20.95 1.38
CA LEU A 196 -8.82 -21.16 1.32
C LEU A 196 -8.49 -22.56 0.79
N ALA A 197 -9.27 -23.56 1.17
CA ALA A 197 -9.16 -24.95 0.70
C ALA A 197 -10.54 -25.55 0.45
N ALA A 198 -11.40 -25.57 1.48
CA ALA A 198 -12.78 -26.00 1.43
C ALA A 198 -13.55 -25.44 2.64
N PRO A 199 -14.89 -25.34 2.58
CA PRO A 199 -15.69 -25.01 3.76
C PRO A 199 -15.52 -26.06 4.86
N THR A 200 -15.42 -25.64 6.12
CA THR A 200 -15.58 -26.54 7.27
C THR A 200 -17.06 -26.73 7.52
N ILE A 201 -17.53 -27.97 7.53
CA ILE A 201 -18.95 -28.31 7.69
C ILE A 201 -19.17 -28.97 9.03
N LEU A 202 -20.15 -28.46 9.79
CA LEU A 202 -20.54 -28.98 11.10
C LEU A 202 -22.05 -29.26 11.14
N PRO A 203 -22.50 -30.34 11.82
CA PRO A 203 -23.93 -30.60 12.03
C PRO A 203 -24.54 -29.55 12.95
N LEU A 204 -25.81 -29.24 12.75
CA LEU A 204 -26.59 -28.38 13.64
C LEU A 204 -27.45 -29.25 14.57
N ALA A 205 -27.46 -28.94 15.86
CA ALA A 205 -28.28 -29.64 16.84
C ALA A 205 -29.78 -29.49 16.51
N GLY A 206 -30.46 -30.60 16.38
CA GLY A 206 -31.89 -30.62 16.11
C GLY A 206 -32.33 -30.19 14.68
N ARG A 207 -31.39 -30.10 13.74
CA ARG A 207 -31.65 -29.73 12.34
C ARG A 207 -30.87 -30.63 11.39
N ASP A 208 -31.55 -31.63 10.84
CA ASP A 208 -30.92 -32.56 9.90
C ASP A 208 -30.91 -32.07 8.45
N ASP A 209 -31.67 -31.05 8.15
CA ASP A 209 -31.82 -30.39 6.84
C ASP A 209 -30.76 -29.31 6.58
N LEU A 210 -30.19 -28.75 7.66
CA LEU A 210 -29.20 -27.69 7.59
C LEU A 210 -27.83 -28.12 8.16
N VAL A 211 -26.79 -27.43 7.74
CA VAL A 211 -25.44 -27.52 8.33
C VAL A 211 -24.90 -26.13 8.64
N ALA A 212 -24.00 -26.06 9.60
CA ALA A 212 -23.14 -24.88 9.76
C ALA A 212 -21.96 -25.01 8.81
N ALA A 213 -21.71 -23.98 8.01
CA ALA A 213 -20.53 -23.85 7.17
C ALA A 213 -19.66 -22.71 7.67
N HIS A 214 -18.36 -22.97 7.75
CA HIS A 214 -17.37 -21.97 8.12
C HIS A 214 -16.40 -21.78 6.96
N ILE A 215 -16.21 -20.54 6.53
CA ILE A 215 -15.38 -20.18 5.37
C ILE A 215 -14.56 -18.93 5.66
N VAL A 216 -13.42 -18.81 5.00
CA VAL A 216 -12.67 -17.56 4.95
C VAL A 216 -12.82 -16.95 3.56
N VAL A 217 -13.26 -15.70 3.49
CA VAL A 217 -13.59 -15.04 2.24
C VAL A 217 -13.00 -13.62 2.20
N LYS A 218 -12.72 -13.11 1.01
CA LYS A 218 -12.37 -11.69 0.83
C LYS A 218 -13.57 -10.81 1.21
N LYS A 219 -13.35 -9.76 2.01
CA LYS A 219 -14.40 -8.83 2.47
C LYS A 219 -15.26 -8.30 1.31
N ALA A 220 -14.63 -7.85 0.23
CA ALA A 220 -15.32 -7.35 -0.95
C ALA A 220 -16.19 -8.43 -1.62
N ALA A 221 -15.75 -9.70 -1.63
CA ALA A 221 -16.49 -10.80 -2.23
C ALA A 221 -17.73 -11.16 -1.41
N LEU A 222 -17.68 -11.11 -0.07
CA LEU A 222 -18.84 -11.38 0.77
C LEU A 222 -20.01 -10.44 0.44
N TRP A 223 -19.74 -9.14 0.45
CA TRP A 223 -20.77 -8.13 0.21
C TRP A 223 -21.36 -8.19 -1.19
N SER A 224 -20.54 -8.44 -2.21
CA SER A 224 -21.02 -8.57 -3.60
C SER A 224 -21.85 -9.84 -3.85
N LYS A 225 -21.63 -10.89 -3.06
CA LYS A 225 -22.28 -12.20 -3.22
C LYS A 225 -23.37 -12.50 -2.17
N LEU A 226 -23.70 -11.55 -1.31
CA LEU A 226 -24.68 -11.77 -0.23
C LEU A 226 -26.05 -12.20 -0.75
N GLY A 227 -26.51 -11.60 -1.86
CA GLY A 227 -27.77 -11.99 -2.50
C GLY A 227 -27.76 -13.43 -3.05
N VAL A 228 -26.60 -13.90 -3.53
CA VAL A 228 -26.44 -15.30 -3.99
C VAL A 228 -26.51 -16.25 -2.81
N LEU A 229 -25.87 -15.91 -1.67
CA LEU A 229 -25.98 -16.69 -0.44
C LEU A 229 -27.44 -16.83 0.02
N GLN A 230 -28.19 -15.75 0.00
CA GLN A 230 -29.64 -15.81 0.34
C GLN A 230 -30.42 -16.65 -0.64
N ALA A 231 -30.12 -16.59 -1.94
CA ALA A 231 -30.82 -17.38 -2.96
C ALA A 231 -30.61 -18.89 -2.83
N ILE A 232 -29.44 -19.33 -2.35
CA ILE A 232 -29.20 -20.75 -2.04
C ILE A 232 -29.73 -21.16 -0.66
N GLY A 233 -30.46 -20.30 0.03
CA GLY A 233 -31.08 -20.57 1.32
C GLY A 233 -30.16 -20.41 2.52
N ALA A 234 -29.04 -19.73 2.38
CA ALA A 234 -28.14 -19.43 3.50
C ALA A 234 -28.81 -18.48 4.50
N THR A 235 -28.68 -18.79 5.78
CA THR A 235 -29.20 -18.03 6.91
C THR A 235 -28.17 -17.90 8.01
N GLY A 236 -28.42 -17.06 9.03
CA GLY A 236 -27.53 -16.93 10.18
C GLY A 236 -26.10 -16.54 9.81
N ILE A 237 -25.94 -15.69 8.79
CA ILE A 237 -24.63 -15.28 8.28
C ILE A 237 -23.98 -14.33 9.28
N VAL A 238 -22.86 -14.74 9.85
CA VAL A 238 -22.04 -13.95 10.79
C VAL A 238 -20.65 -13.81 10.21
N ALA A 239 -20.18 -12.58 10.05
CA ALA A 239 -18.85 -12.29 9.55
C ALA A 239 -17.98 -11.66 10.65
N LEU A 240 -16.83 -12.24 10.90
CA LEU A 240 -15.86 -11.80 11.91
C LEU A 240 -14.58 -11.34 11.23
N ASN A 241 -13.97 -10.27 11.74
CA ASN A 241 -12.63 -9.90 11.31
C ASN A 241 -11.62 -10.93 11.83
N THR A 242 -10.58 -11.15 11.04
CA THR A 242 -9.44 -12.00 11.41
C THR A 242 -8.24 -11.12 11.76
N ASP A 243 -7.41 -11.56 12.69
CA ASP A 243 -6.19 -10.84 13.09
C ASP A 243 -4.97 -11.33 12.32
N ALA A 244 -4.95 -12.61 11.96
CA ALA A 244 -3.89 -13.22 11.16
C ALA A 244 -4.45 -14.38 10.33
N ILE A 245 -3.88 -14.58 9.14
CA ILE A 245 -4.09 -15.75 8.28
C ILE A 245 -2.71 -16.20 7.77
N VAL A 246 -2.33 -17.42 8.10
CA VAL A 246 -1.03 -18.02 7.73
C VAL A 246 -1.25 -19.15 6.73
#